data_163dd3244d46ac3e21688ff3fa07512b
#
_entry.id   163dd3244d46ac3e21688ff3fa07512b
#
_cell.length_a   1.000
_cell.length_b   1.000
_cell.length_c   1.000
_cell.angle_alpha   90.00
_cell.angle_beta   90.00
_cell.angle_gamma   90.00
#
_symmetry.space_group_name_H-M   'P 1'
#
loop_
_entity.id
_entity.type
_entity.pdbx_description
1 polymer ?
#
loop_
_entity_poly.entity_id
_entity_poly.type
_entity_poly.pdbx_seq_one_letter_code
_entity_poly.pdbx_strand_id
1 'polypeptide(L)'
;MLTVFKEPDELSAYVLGVDTAEGLKHGDYSCVQVINVKNGAQDAVWHGRIPPDELAVDVRRIGLWYGAALCCVESNNHGLTTLTALRQLGYPNLFRRRSVNQVDQRISQEYGFKTTRVTKPLIIDELGSALRNSEIIIRDENTLAELKTFTRSERGTMSGSPYDDRVMALALSNHMRQFVNAPEFSPVVDDEYTFDWWMRLALANKEYDGSIGRSTQRGTV
;
A
#
# COMPACT_ATOMS: atom_id res chain seq x y z
N MET A 1 7.52 5.14 7.42
CA MET A 1 7.14 4.83 8.82
C MET A 1 5.69 4.42 8.83
N LEU A 2 5.32 3.34 9.55
CA LEU A 2 3.93 2.86 9.70
C LEU A 2 3.26 3.58 10.86
N THR A 3 2.07 4.11 10.62
CA THR A 3 1.15 4.63 11.64
C THR A 3 -0.10 3.77 11.65
N VAL A 4 -0.44 3.22 12.81
CA VAL A 4 -1.63 2.37 13.01
C VAL A 4 -2.64 3.13 13.83
N PHE A 5 -3.85 3.30 13.32
CA PHE A 5 -4.97 3.96 13.98
C PHE A 5 -5.90 2.94 14.64
N LYS A 6 -6.01 1.77 14.01
CA LYS A 6 -6.77 0.64 14.55
C LYS A 6 -6.08 -0.66 14.14
N GLU A 7 -5.92 -1.56 15.08
CA GLU A 7 -5.46 -2.92 14.83
C GLU A 7 -6.49 -3.71 14.02
N PRO A 8 -6.06 -4.75 13.29
CA PRO A 8 -6.96 -5.59 12.53
C PRO A 8 -8.01 -6.25 13.43
N ASP A 9 -9.21 -6.35 12.89
CA ASP A 9 -10.35 -7.03 13.48
C ASP A 9 -10.59 -8.32 12.69
N GLU A 10 -10.64 -9.44 13.36
CA GLU A 10 -10.82 -10.76 12.76
C GLU A 10 -12.12 -10.90 11.92
N LEU A 11 -13.12 -10.07 12.21
CA LEU A 11 -14.41 -10.07 11.50
C LEU A 11 -14.46 -9.05 10.35
N SER A 12 -13.34 -8.40 10.05
CA SER A 12 -13.26 -7.37 9.03
C SER A 12 -12.36 -7.79 7.87
N ALA A 13 -12.76 -7.41 6.65
CA ALA A 13 -11.90 -7.48 5.48
C ALA A 13 -11.21 -6.13 5.27
N TYR A 14 -10.01 -6.19 4.71
CA TYR A 14 -9.17 -5.01 4.47
C TYR A 14 -8.67 -4.98 3.04
N VAL A 15 -8.37 -3.78 2.58
CA VAL A 15 -7.73 -3.53 1.30
C VAL A 15 -6.50 -2.64 1.50
N LEU A 16 -5.46 -2.90 0.72
CA LEU A 16 -4.26 -2.07 0.64
C LEU A 16 -4.17 -1.42 -0.73
N GLY A 17 -4.04 -0.10 -0.76
CA GLY A 17 -3.60 0.63 -1.94
C GLY A 17 -2.16 1.07 -1.75
N VAL A 18 -1.33 0.83 -2.75
CA VAL A 18 0.10 1.11 -2.72
C VAL A 18 0.47 2.00 -3.90
N ASP A 19 0.95 3.19 -3.59
CA ASP A 19 1.64 4.06 -4.53
C ASP A 19 3.14 3.95 -4.30
N THR A 20 3.89 3.64 -5.35
CA THR A 20 5.31 3.31 -5.27
C THR A 20 6.17 4.34 -5.97
N ALA A 21 7.10 4.95 -5.22
CA ALA A 21 8.14 5.83 -5.72
C ALA A 21 9.48 5.10 -5.87
N GLU A 22 10.47 5.81 -6.41
CA GLU A 22 11.82 5.28 -6.66
C GLU A 22 12.62 4.99 -5.39
N GLY A 23 12.25 5.61 -4.26
CA GLY A 23 12.95 5.45 -2.98
C GLY A 23 14.18 6.34 -2.80
N LEU A 24 14.40 7.33 -3.66
CA LEU A 24 15.53 8.24 -3.56
C LEU A 24 15.38 9.25 -2.41
N LYS A 25 16.49 9.63 -1.78
CA LYS A 25 16.51 10.55 -0.63
C LYS A 25 15.78 11.88 -0.88
N HIS A 26 15.79 12.38 -2.11
CA HIS A 26 15.16 13.64 -2.52
C HIS A 26 14.03 13.44 -3.56
N GLY A 27 13.60 12.20 -3.79
CA GLY A 27 12.49 11.84 -4.68
C GLY A 27 11.13 11.90 -4.00
N ASP A 28 10.13 11.37 -4.69
CA ASP A 28 8.78 11.20 -4.18
C ASP A 28 8.73 10.13 -3.05
N TYR A 29 7.64 10.09 -2.35
CA TYR A 29 7.41 9.09 -1.31
C TYR A 29 6.63 7.91 -1.85
N SER A 30 6.85 6.73 -1.27
CA SER A 30 5.91 5.63 -1.38
C SER A 30 4.90 5.71 -0.26
N CYS A 31 3.66 5.32 -0.54
CA CYS A 31 2.58 5.29 0.43
C CYS A 31 1.80 3.99 0.34
N VAL A 32 1.40 3.46 1.51
CA VAL A 32 0.45 2.36 1.65
C VAL A 32 -0.70 2.82 2.53
N GLN A 33 -1.92 2.67 2.03
CA GLN A 33 -3.15 2.96 2.76
C GLN A 33 -3.88 1.66 3.07
N VAL A 34 -4.26 1.46 4.33
CA VAL A 34 -5.06 0.31 4.76
C VAL A 34 -6.46 0.78 5.11
N ILE A 35 -7.45 0.25 4.40
CA ILE A 35 -8.86 0.61 4.57
C ILE A 35 -9.67 -0.61 4.97
N ASN A 36 -10.46 -0.47 6.04
CA ASN A 36 -11.47 -1.45 6.43
C ASN A 36 -12.63 -1.42 5.42
N VAL A 37 -12.91 -2.56 4.79
CA VAL A 37 -13.94 -2.66 3.73
C VAL A 37 -15.33 -2.36 4.27
N LYS A 38 -15.65 -2.80 5.47
CA LYS A 38 -16.98 -2.74 6.07
C LYS A 38 -17.44 -1.31 6.36
N ASN A 39 -16.56 -0.48 6.89
CA ASN A 39 -16.89 0.87 7.36
C ASN A 39 -16.13 1.99 6.66
N GLY A 40 -15.24 1.67 5.71
CA GLY A 40 -14.44 2.64 4.98
C GLY A 40 -13.39 3.36 5.81
N ALA A 41 -13.11 2.90 7.03
CA ALA A 41 -12.15 3.57 7.90
C ALA A 41 -10.70 3.29 7.46
N GLN A 42 -9.88 4.32 7.47
CA GLN A 42 -8.43 4.25 7.35
C GLN A 42 -7.86 3.71 8.67
N ASP A 43 -7.40 2.47 8.66
CA ASP A 43 -6.91 1.81 9.88
C ASP A 43 -5.39 1.87 10.01
N ALA A 44 -4.64 2.01 8.92
CA ALA A 44 -3.22 2.31 8.96
C ALA A 44 -2.73 3.05 7.71
N VAL A 45 -1.58 3.72 7.87
CA VAL A 45 -0.82 4.37 6.77
C VAL A 45 0.66 4.05 6.96
N TRP A 46 1.29 3.56 5.91
CA TRP A 46 2.74 3.55 5.80
C TRP A 46 3.17 4.63 4.80
N HIS A 47 4.19 5.41 5.16
CA HIS A 47 4.71 6.46 4.27
C HIS A 47 6.22 6.59 4.47
N GLY A 48 6.96 6.60 3.38
CA GLY A 48 8.42 6.69 3.44
C GLY A 48 9.11 6.65 2.09
N ARG A 49 10.45 6.72 2.14
CA ARG A 49 11.33 6.60 0.99
C ARG A 49 12.24 5.40 1.20
N ILE A 50 11.89 4.29 0.58
CA ILE A 50 12.70 3.06 0.55
C ILE A 50 12.65 2.47 -0.85
N PRO A 51 13.62 1.66 -1.26
CA PRO A 51 13.59 0.95 -2.54
C PRO A 51 12.31 0.14 -2.72
N PRO A 52 11.79 0.02 -3.96
CA PRO A 52 10.53 -0.68 -4.24
C PRO A 52 10.49 -2.16 -3.81
N ASP A 53 11.61 -2.85 -3.83
CA ASP A 53 11.75 -4.24 -3.37
C ASP A 53 11.72 -4.33 -1.83
N GLU A 54 12.30 -3.39 -1.11
CA GLU A 54 12.21 -3.29 0.34
C GLU A 54 10.78 -2.91 0.76
N LEU A 55 10.13 -1.99 0.02
CA LEU A 55 8.72 -1.65 0.23
C LEU A 55 7.83 -2.90 0.16
N ALA A 56 8.11 -3.82 -0.77
CA ALA A 56 7.35 -5.05 -0.90
C ALA A 56 7.38 -5.90 0.38
N VAL A 57 8.48 -5.89 1.12
CA VAL A 57 8.57 -6.60 2.42
C VAL A 57 7.62 -5.98 3.43
N ASP A 58 7.60 -4.64 3.53
CA ASP A 58 6.71 -3.94 4.45
C ASP A 58 5.24 -4.09 4.04
N VAL A 59 4.92 -3.97 2.74
CA VAL A 59 3.57 -4.20 2.20
C VAL A 59 3.10 -5.62 2.53
N ARG A 60 3.95 -6.64 2.34
CA ARG A 60 3.62 -8.01 2.69
C ARG A 60 3.31 -8.16 4.17
N ARG A 61 4.14 -7.61 5.05
CA ARG A 61 3.94 -7.67 6.51
C ARG A 61 2.62 -7.02 6.92
N ILE A 62 2.39 -5.80 6.44
CA ILE A 62 1.15 -5.06 6.72
C ILE A 62 -0.06 -5.85 6.20
N GLY A 63 -0.02 -6.29 4.95
CA GLY A 63 -1.16 -6.98 4.34
C GLY A 63 -1.49 -8.32 5.01
N LEU A 64 -0.49 -9.10 5.42
CA LEU A 64 -0.70 -10.34 6.16
C LEU A 64 -1.25 -10.05 7.56
N TRP A 65 -0.73 -9.04 8.25
CA TRP A 65 -1.26 -8.64 9.56
C TRP A 65 -2.72 -8.21 9.48
N TYR A 66 -3.13 -7.52 8.40
CA TYR A 66 -4.52 -7.18 8.13
C TYR A 66 -5.30 -8.30 7.41
N GLY A 67 -5.07 -9.58 7.80
CA GLY A 67 -5.85 -10.72 7.34
C GLY A 67 -5.66 -11.09 5.87
N ALA A 68 -4.43 -10.98 5.34
CA ALA A 68 -4.13 -11.17 3.92
C ALA A 68 -4.99 -10.25 3.01
N ALA A 69 -5.07 -8.98 3.38
CA ALA A 69 -5.85 -7.96 2.70
C ALA A 69 -5.61 -7.92 1.18
N LEU A 70 -6.64 -7.60 0.40
CA LEU A 70 -6.47 -7.42 -1.04
C LEU A 70 -5.52 -6.24 -1.31
N CYS A 71 -4.35 -6.52 -1.87
CA CYS A 71 -3.32 -5.54 -2.15
C CYS A 71 -3.34 -5.11 -3.61
N CYS A 72 -3.49 -3.82 -3.84
CA CYS A 72 -3.41 -3.18 -5.16
C CYS A 72 -2.23 -2.22 -5.21
N VAL A 73 -1.23 -2.55 -6.00
CA VAL A 73 -0.09 -1.67 -6.28
C VAL A 73 -0.34 -0.95 -7.60
N GLU A 74 -0.04 0.36 -7.65
CA GLU A 74 0.00 1.07 -8.91
C GLU A 74 1.08 0.48 -9.84
N SER A 75 0.70 -0.02 -11.01
CA SER A 75 1.63 -0.69 -11.94
C SER A 75 2.38 0.30 -12.86
N ASN A 76 2.95 1.34 -12.27
CA ASN A 76 3.96 2.19 -12.90
C ASN A 76 5.33 1.49 -12.92
N ASN A 77 6.40 2.15 -13.40
CA ASN A 77 7.73 1.54 -13.50
C ASN A 77 8.24 0.97 -12.15
N HIS A 78 8.12 1.74 -11.07
CA HIS A 78 8.57 1.35 -9.73
C HIS A 78 7.63 0.33 -9.09
N GLY A 79 6.33 0.46 -9.33
CA GLY A 79 5.32 -0.48 -8.86
C GLY A 79 5.46 -1.88 -9.46
N LEU A 80 5.98 -2.02 -10.68
CA LEU A 80 6.29 -3.33 -11.27
C LEU A 80 7.38 -4.07 -10.48
N THR A 81 8.37 -3.35 -9.95
CA THR A 81 9.40 -3.92 -9.06
C THR A 81 8.78 -4.42 -7.76
N THR A 82 7.95 -3.59 -7.12
CA THR A 82 7.21 -3.96 -5.89
C THR A 82 6.30 -5.17 -6.14
N LEU A 83 5.55 -5.21 -7.25
CA LEU A 83 4.69 -6.34 -7.61
C LEU A 83 5.49 -7.62 -7.84
N THR A 84 6.65 -7.53 -8.50
CA THR A 84 7.52 -8.68 -8.73
C THR A 84 8.06 -9.23 -7.42
N ALA A 85 8.53 -8.37 -6.52
CA ALA A 85 9.02 -8.74 -5.21
C ALA A 85 7.90 -9.36 -4.34
N LEU A 86 6.69 -8.77 -4.31
CA LEU A 86 5.53 -9.32 -3.58
C LEU A 86 5.18 -10.73 -4.05
N ARG A 87 5.25 -10.99 -5.35
CA ARG A 87 5.01 -12.33 -5.92
C ARG A 87 6.10 -13.32 -5.51
N GLN A 88 7.37 -12.91 -5.53
CA GLN A 88 8.50 -13.73 -5.07
C GLN A 88 8.41 -14.04 -3.58
N LEU A 89 7.94 -13.07 -2.78
CA LEU A 89 7.67 -13.24 -1.35
C LEU A 89 6.40 -14.07 -1.06
N GLY A 90 5.65 -14.48 -2.08
CA GLY A 90 4.46 -15.30 -1.93
C GLY A 90 3.26 -14.57 -1.32
N TYR A 91 3.10 -13.25 -1.55
CA TYR A 91 1.90 -12.56 -1.06
C TYR A 91 0.64 -13.13 -1.72
N PRO A 92 -0.37 -13.60 -0.95
CA PRO A 92 -1.44 -14.44 -1.50
C PRO A 92 -2.51 -13.67 -2.26
N ASN A 93 -2.78 -12.41 -1.90
CA ASN A 93 -3.97 -11.68 -2.33
C ASN A 93 -3.63 -10.39 -3.08
N LEU A 94 -2.99 -10.53 -4.26
CA LEU A 94 -2.67 -9.41 -5.14
C LEU A 94 -3.79 -9.17 -6.16
N PHE A 95 -4.19 -7.90 -6.30
CA PHE A 95 -5.14 -7.49 -7.32
C PHE A 95 -4.62 -7.78 -8.74
N ARG A 96 -5.50 -8.33 -9.58
CA ARG A 96 -5.23 -8.63 -11.00
C ARG A 96 -6.30 -7.97 -11.85
N ARG A 97 -5.87 -7.17 -12.80
CA ARG A 97 -6.75 -6.62 -13.83
C ARG A 97 -6.83 -7.57 -15.04
N ARG A 98 -7.96 -7.59 -15.69
CA ARG A 98 -8.07 -8.20 -17.03
C ARG A 98 -7.51 -7.22 -18.05
N SER A 99 -6.61 -7.69 -18.89
CA SER A 99 -6.09 -6.96 -20.05
C SER A 99 -6.45 -7.74 -21.31
N VAL A 100 -7.00 -7.05 -22.30
CA VAL A 100 -7.30 -7.66 -23.60
C VAL A 100 -6.24 -7.16 -24.58
N ASN A 101 -5.48 -8.09 -25.15
CA ASN A 101 -4.55 -7.74 -26.23
C ASN A 101 -5.36 -7.40 -27.47
N GLN A 102 -5.20 -6.18 -27.99
CA GLN A 102 -5.96 -5.69 -29.15
C GLN A 102 -5.60 -6.41 -30.47
N VAL A 103 -4.45 -7.09 -30.55
CA VAL A 103 -3.96 -7.75 -31.77
C VAL A 103 -4.52 -9.16 -31.90
N ASP A 104 -4.47 -9.96 -30.84
CA ASP A 104 -4.86 -11.36 -30.84
C ASP A 104 -6.10 -11.67 -29.98
N GLN A 105 -6.72 -10.63 -29.40
CA GLN A 105 -7.89 -10.71 -28.54
C GLN A 105 -7.74 -11.64 -27.32
N ARG A 106 -6.51 -12.02 -26.97
CA ARG A 106 -6.25 -12.84 -25.80
C ARG A 106 -6.47 -12.04 -24.54
N ILE A 107 -7.24 -12.63 -23.61
CA ILE A 107 -7.42 -12.10 -22.27
C ILE A 107 -6.21 -12.52 -21.44
N SER A 108 -5.45 -11.55 -20.95
CA SER A 108 -4.38 -11.76 -19.98
C SER A 108 -4.77 -11.16 -18.62
N GLN A 109 -4.23 -11.72 -17.56
CA GLN A 109 -4.33 -11.14 -16.23
C GLN A 109 -3.00 -10.48 -15.88
N GLU A 110 -3.05 -9.19 -15.58
CA GLU A 110 -1.90 -8.41 -15.18
C GLU A 110 -2.04 -7.97 -13.73
N TYR A 111 -0.97 -8.05 -12.96
CA TYR A 111 -0.98 -7.60 -11.58
C TYR A 111 -0.98 -6.08 -11.46
N GLY A 112 -1.66 -5.59 -10.43
CA GLY A 112 -1.73 -4.18 -10.09
C GLY A 112 -2.69 -3.37 -10.93
N PHE A 113 -2.83 -2.09 -10.57
CA PHE A 113 -3.70 -1.13 -11.24
C PHE A 113 -2.87 -0.21 -12.15
N LYS A 114 -3.26 -0.08 -13.40
CA LYS A 114 -2.58 0.81 -14.34
C LYS A 114 -3.23 2.19 -14.34
N THR A 115 -2.52 3.16 -13.80
CA THR A 115 -2.93 4.55 -13.85
C THR A 115 -2.66 5.14 -15.22
N THR A 116 -3.69 5.69 -15.83
CA THR A 116 -3.69 6.31 -17.15
C THR A 116 -4.47 7.61 -17.11
N ARG A 117 -4.50 8.34 -18.23
CA ARG A 117 -5.36 9.53 -18.38
C ARG A 117 -6.86 9.24 -18.21
N VAL A 118 -7.27 7.99 -18.34
CA VAL A 118 -8.67 7.55 -18.18
C VAL A 118 -8.92 7.01 -16.78
N THR A 119 -8.03 6.15 -16.27
CA THR A 119 -8.25 5.45 -15.01
C THR A 119 -7.91 6.29 -13.77
N LYS A 120 -6.97 7.26 -13.86
CA LYS A 120 -6.69 8.17 -12.73
C LYS A 120 -7.92 9.02 -12.38
N PRO A 121 -8.58 9.73 -13.33
CA PRO A 121 -9.82 10.44 -13.03
C PRO A 121 -10.90 9.56 -12.42
N LEU A 122 -11.07 8.33 -12.92
CA LEU A 122 -12.08 7.39 -12.41
C LEU A 122 -11.93 7.15 -10.91
N ILE A 123 -10.74 6.68 -10.46
CA ILE A 123 -10.53 6.37 -9.04
C ILE A 123 -10.54 7.60 -8.14
N ILE A 124 -10.14 8.76 -8.65
CA ILE A 124 -10.19 10.04 -7.91
C ILE A 124 -11.64 10.52 -7.79
N ASP A 125 -12.44 10.43 -8.82
CA ASP A 125 -13.85 10.81 -8.79
C ASP A 125 -14.66 9.86 -7.86
N GLU A 126 -14.34 8.56 -7.85
CA GLU A 126 -14.88 7.59 -6.89
C GLU A 126 -14.50 7.95 -5.44
N LEU A 127 -13.22 8.27 -5.18
CA LEU A 127 -12.79 8.74 -3.87
C LEU A 127 -13.52 10.01 -3.45
N GLY A 128 -13.64 10.99 -4.35
CA GLY A 128 -14.37 12.23 -4.11
C GLY A 128 -15.86 11.98 -3.79
N SER A 129 -16.49 11.01 -4.44
CA SER A 129 -17.86 10.58 -4.13
C SER A 129 -17.95 9.92 -2.75
N ALA A 130 -17.06 8.99 -2.45
CA ALA A 130 -17.01 8.31 -1.15
C ALA A 130 -16.80 9.28 0.02
N LEU A 131 -15.98 10.33 -0.17
CA LEU A 131 -15.79 11.39 0.82
C LEU A 131 -17.06 12.23 1.03
N ARG A 132 -17.73 12.64 -0.04
CA ARG A 132 -18.99 13.41 0.06
C ARG A 132 -20.12 12.64 0.73
N ASN A 133 -20.15 11.32 0.48
CA ASN A 133 -21.17 10.43 1.04
C ASN A 133 -20.82 9.90 2.43
N SER A 134 -19.67 10.30 3.00
CA SER A 134 -19.17 9.78 4.28
C SER A 134 -18.98 8.25 4.31
N GLU A 135 -18.65 7.68 3.14
CA GLU A 135 -18.38 6.25 2.97
C GLU A 135 -16.93 5.87 3.32
N ILE A 136 -16.07 6.88 3.53
CA ILE A 136 -14.68 6.72 3.92
C ILE A 136 -14.35 7.64 5.10
N ILE A 137 -13.59 7.12 6.07
CA ILE A 137 -13.18 7.84 7.28
C ILE A 137 -11.66 7.95 7.27
N ILE A 138 -11.14 9.16 7.16
CA ILE A 138 -9.72 9.44 7.15
C ILE A 138 -9.28 9.84 8.56
N ARG A 139 -8.23 9.17 9.07
CA ARG A 139 -7.66 9.41 10.40
C ARG A 139 -6.28 10.07 10.35
N ASP A 140 -5.57 9.93 9.22
CA ASP A 140 -4.25 10.54 9.04
C ASP A 140 -4.38 12.01 8.63
N GLU A 141 -3.91 12.92 9.47
CA GLU A 141 -3.91 14.36 9.22
C GLU A 141 -3.10 14.74 7.98
N ASN A 142 -2.01 14.01 7.69
CA ASN A 142 -1.20 14.27 6.50
C ASN A 142 -1.95 13.88 5.22
N THR A 143 -2.71 12.79 5.23
CA THR A 143 -3.61 12.42 4.12
C THR A 143 -4.67 13.49 3.91
N LEU A 144 -5.24 14.04 4.98
CA LEU A 144 -6.19 15.18 4.89
C LEU A 144 -5.52 16.45 4.34
N ALA A 145 -4.27 16.70 4.70
CA ALA A 145 -3.51 17.85 4.19
C ALA A 145 -3.25 17.72 2.67
N GLU A 146 -2.84 16.55 2.19
CA GLU A 146 -2.66 16.29 0.75
C GLU A 146 -3.98 16.39 -0.01
N LEU A 147 -5.08 15.86 0.52
CA LEU A 147 -6.42 15.99 -0.10
C LEU A 147 -6.85 17.45 -0.29
N LYS A 148 -6.52 18.35 0.65
CA LYS A 148 -6.83 19.78 0.54
C LYS A 148 -6.06 20.47 -0.58
N THR A 149 -4.89 19.97 -0.95
CA THR A 149 -4.05 20.52 -2.02
C THR A 149 -4.21 19.79 -3.35
N PHE A 150 -4.99 18.70 -3.36
CA PHE A 150 -5.21 17.90 -4.55
C PHE A 150 -6.21 18.62 -5.48
N THR A 151 -5.76 18.93 -6.69
CA THR A 151 -6.54 19.74 -7.64
C THR A 151 -6.59 19.11 -9.02
N ARG A 152 -7.64 19.51 -9.78
CA ARG A 152 -7.73 19.22 -11.20
C ARG A 152 -7.42 20.52 -11.97
N SER A 153 -6.40 20.48 -12.81
CA SER A 153 -6.06 21.60 -13.69
C SER A 153 -7.10 21.75 -14.81
N GLU A 154 -7.12 22.90 -15.48
CA GLU A 154 -7.96 23.15 -16.66
C GLU A 154 -7.70 22.15 -17.80
N ARG A 155 -6.49 21.58 -17.88
CA ARG A 155 -6.12 20.55 -18.86
C ARG A 155 -6.52 19.13 -18.43
N GLY A 156 -7.21 18.99 -17.29
CA GLY A 156 -7.67 17.71 -16.76
C GLY A 156 -6.59 16.89 -16.02
N THR A 157 -5.39 17.45 -15.82
CA THR A 157 -4.35 16.79 -14.99
C THR A 157 -4.74 16.91 -13.53
N MET A 158 -4.63 15.81 -12.80
CA MET A 158 -4.93 15.71 -11.37
C MET A 158 -3.65 15.45 -10.61
N SER A 159 -3.33 16.31 -9.65
CA SER A 159 -2.15 16.17 -8.78
C SER A 159 -2.30 16.96 -7.49
N GLY A 160 -1.57 16.55 -6.45
CA GLY A 160 -1.36 17.32 -5.24
C GLY A 160 -0.10 18.19 -5.34
N SER A 161 0.05 19.11 -4.41
CA SER A 161 1.26 19.92 -4.28
C SER A 161 1.62 20.05 -2.79
N PRO A 162 2.84 19.69 -2.36
CA PRO A 162 3.97 19.22 -3.20
C PRO A 162 3.91 17.73 -3.57
N TYR A 163 3.05 16.91 -2.92
CA TYR A 163 2.96 15.46 -3.11
C TYR A 163 1.49 15.02 -3.25
N ASP A 164 1.26 13.87 -3.88
CA ASP A 164 -0.06 13.23 -4.02
C ASP A 164 -0.06 11.72 -3.68
N ASP A 165 1.03 11.21 -3.15
CA ASP A 165 1.25 9.78 -2.89
C ASP A 165 0.18 9.17 -1.96
N ARG A 166 -0.18 9.91 -0.89
CA ARG A 166 -1.20 9.46 0.07
C ARG A 166 -2.60 9.44 -0.55
N VAL A 167 -2.89 10.43 -1.39
CA VAL A 167 -4.17 10.53 -2.11
C VAL A 167 -4.28 9.43 -3.14
N MET A 168 -3.19 9.13 -3.87
CA MET A 168 -3.18 8.05 -4.87
C MET A 168 -3.33 6.68 -4.22
N ALA A 169 -2.57 6.39 -3.16
CA ALA A 169 -2.70 5.15 -2.41
C ALA A 169 -4.12 5.01 -1.80
N LEU A 170 -4.72 6.11 -1.30
CA LEU A 170 -6.08 6.12 -0.77
C LEU A 170 -7.12 5.86 -1.86
N ALA A 171 -6.97 6.47 -3.04
CA ALA A 171 -7.88 6.25 -4.17
C ALA A 171 -7.84 4.80 -4.65
N LEU A 172 -6.65 4.20 -4.71
CA LEU A 172 -6.49 2.77 -5.01
C LEU A 172 -7.17 1.89 -3.97
N SER A 173 -6.95 2.17 -2.67
CA SER A 173 -7.61 1.42 -1.60
C SER A 173 -9.14 1.53 -1.68
N ASN A 174 -9.66 2.75 -1.89
CA ASN A 174 -11.11 2.96 -2.02
C ASN A 174 -11.69 2.18 -3.21
N HIS A 175 -10.99 2.23 -4.36
CA HIS A 175 -11.39 1.49 -5.55
C HIS A 175 -11.40 -0.04 -5.32
N MET A 176 -10.47 -0.56 -4.51
CA MET A 176 -10.39 -1.99 -4.22
C MET A 176 -11.54 -2.51 -3.33
N ARG A 177 -12.22 -1.65 -2.57
CA ARG A 177 -13.33 -2.08 -1.69
C ARG A 177 -14.43 -2.81 -2.44
N GLN A 178 -14.71 -2.45 -3.69
CA GLN A 178 -15.73 -3.09 -4.52
C GLN A 178 -15.38 -4.53 -4.96
N PHE A 179 -14.11 -4.93 -4.87
CA PHE A 179 -13.64 -6.25 -5.28
C PHE A 179 -13.55 -7.25 -4.11
N VAL A 180 -13.79 -6.78 -2.90
CA VAL A 180 -13.77 -7.61 -1.69
C VAL A 180 -15.19 -7.81 -1.22
N ASN A 181 -15.69 -9.03 -1.34
CA ASN A 181 -16.93 -9.41 -0.66
C ASN A 181 -16.67 -9.45 0.85
N ALA A 182 -17.68 -9.07 1.66
CA ALA A 182 -17.59 -9.22 3.10
C ALA A 182 -17.17 -10.68 3.41
N PRO A 183 -16.22 -10.91 4.32
CA PRO A 183 -15.60 -12.21 4.46
C PRO A 183 -16.63 -13.26 4.86
N GLU A 184 -16.69 -14.36 4.09
CA GLU A 184 -16.94 -15.65 4.68
C GLU A 184 -15.62 -16.04 5.37
N PHE A 185 -15.64 -16.03 6.68
CA PHE A 185 -14.46 -16.14 7.52
C PHE A 185 -13.85 -17.54 7.43
N SER A 186 -12.58 -17.63 7.10
CA SER A 186 -11.74 -18.77 7.42
C SER A 186 -10.49 -18.23 8.10
N PRO A 187 -10.36 -18.39 9.43
CA PRO A 187 -9.16 -17.96 10.13
C PRO A 187 -8.01 -18.91 9.78
N VAL A 188 -7.08 -18.47 8.99
CA VAL A 188 -5.72 -19.04 9.01
C VAL A 188 -4.88 -18.04 9.80
N VAL A 189 -4.95 -18.16 11.11
CA VAL A 189 -4.01 -17.49 12.00
C VAL A 189 -2.82 -18.43 12.15
N ASP A 190 -1.82 -18.24 11.31
CA ASP A 190 -0.48 -18.72 11.64
C ASP A 190 0.08 -17.72 12.67
N ASP A 191 0.52 -18.21 13.85
CA ASP A 191 1.12 -17.39 14.93
C ASP A 191 2.27 -16.51 14.43
N GLU A 192 2.83 -16.86 13.29
CA GLU A 192 3.92 -16.19 12.58
C GLU A 192 3.58 -14.77 12.05
N TYR A 193 2.31 -14.37 12.00
CA TYR A 193 1.87 -13.08 11.42
C TYR A 193 1.08 -12.20 12.38
N THR A 194 1.12 -12.51 13.68
CA THR A 194 0.49 -11.69 14.71
C THR A 194 1.27 -10.38 14.96
N PHE A 195 0.60 -9.37 15.52
CA PHE A 195 1.25 -8.13 15.95
C PHE A 195 2.45 -8.38 16.85
N ASP A 196 2.34 -9.35 17.76
CA ASP A 196 3.43 -9.78 18.64
C ASP A 196 4.63 -10.33 17.87
N TRP A 197 4.40 -11.11 16.81
CA TRP A 197 5.45 -11.58 15.93
C TRP A 197 6.14 -10.42 15.20
N TRP A 198 5.35 -9.48 14.67
CA TRP A 198 5.88 -8.30 13.98
C TRP A 198 6.69 -7.40 14.92
N MET A 199 6.20 -7.17 16.15
CA MET A 199 6.92 -6.41 17.18
C MET A 199 8.23 -7.08 17.58
N ARG A 200 8.25 -8.40 17.75
CA ARG A 200 9.48 -9.16 18.03
C ARG A 200 10.50 -9.04 16.89
N LEU A 201 10.03 -9.09 15.63
CA LEU A 201 10.89 -8.92 14.46
C LEU A 201 11.45 -7.50 14.34
N ALA A 202 10.65 -6.50 14.64
CA ALA A 202 11.06 -5.09 14.65
C ALA A 202 12.06 -4.80 15.78
N LEU A 203 11.90 -5.43 16.94
CA LEU A 203 12.83 -5.33 18.06
C LEU A 203 14.15 -6.08 17.78
N ALA A 204 14.09 -7.26 17.17
CA ALA A 204 15.27 -8.03 16.78
C ALA A 204 16.13 -7.30 15.74
N ASN A 205 15.50 -6.60 14.79
CA ASN A 205 16.23 -5.77 13.82
C ASN A 205 16.87 -4.52 14.45
N LYS A 206 16.32 -4.00 15.55
CA LYS A 206 16.97 -2.90 16.31
C LYS A 206 18.20 -3.34 17.07
N GLU A 207 18.23 -4.59 17.56
CA GLU A 207 19.41 -5.15 18.22
C GLU A 207 20.53 -5.47 17.21
N TYR A 208 20.20 -5.80 15.96
CA TYR A 208 21.18 -6.10 14.91
C TYR A 208 21.92 -4.88 14.40
N ASP A 209 21.32 -3.70 14.45
CA ASP A 209 21.94 -2.43 14.01
C ASP A 209 22.96 -1.88 15.04
N GLY A 210 23.03 -2.45 16.22
CA GLY A 210 23.98 -2.10 17.28
C GLY A 210 25.29 -2.91 17.30
N SER A 211 25.45 -3.99 16.49
CA SER A 211 26.59 -4.91 16.60
C SER A 211 27.61 -4.86 15.48
N ILE A 212 27.41 -4.06 14.43
CA ILE A 212 28.39 -3.88 13.33
C ILE A 212 29.21 -2.60 13.56
N GLY A 213 30.02 -2.58 14.63
CA GLY A 213 30.84 -1.42 14.90
C GLY A 213 31.89 -1.56 15.96
N ARG A 214 32.49 -2.75 16.15
CA ARG A 214 33.75 -2.88 16.93
C ARG A 214 34.58 -4.08 16.47
N SER A 215 35.25 -4.00 15.36
CA SER A 215 36.47 -4.79 15.18
C SER A 215 37.65 -3.95 15.59
N THR A 216 38.06 -4.07 16.81
CA THR A 216 39.29 -3.53 17.36
C THR A 216 40.47 -4.18 16.66
N GLN A 217 41.24 -3.38 15.94
CA GLN A 217 42.65 -3.67 15.70
C GLN A 217 43.38 -3.88 17.05
N ARG A 218 43.89 -5.04 17.27
CA ARG A 218 45.03 -5.26 18.18
C ARG A 218 46.22 -5.62 17.34
N GLY A 219 47.15 -4.67 17.28
CA GLY A 219 48.46 -4.92 16.77
C GLY A 219 49.21 -5.93 17.61
N THR A 220 50.02 -6.68 16.94
CA THR A 220 51.11 -7.48 17.54
C THR A 220 52.44 -6.88 17.18
N VAL A 221 53.20 -6.70 18.21
CA VAL A 221 54.65 -6.44 18.25
C VAL A 221 55.39 -7.57 17.57
#